data_cbf1ecdc11cb65983fda7af7d01f5b5a
#
_entry.id   cbf1ecdc11cb65983fda7af7d01f5b5a
#
_cell.length_a   1.000
_cell.length_b   1.000
_cell.length_c   1.000
_cell.angle_alpha   90.00
_cell.angle_beta   90.00
_cell.angle_gamma   90.00
#
_symmetry.space_group_name_H-M   'P 1'
#
loop_
_entity.id
_entity.type
_entity.pdbx_description
1 polymer ?
#
loop_
_entity_poly.entity_id
_entity_poly.type
_entity_poly.pdbx_seq_one_letter_code
_entity_poly.pdbx_strand_id
1 'polypeptide(L)'
;MAQVIIYEQNSQVAICTPTGEIPIDEVLAKDCPQGAIIVDDSVLPQGSDAQFFDAWELVNGAITVNFSKAQQQKLNQYNAAALQLTQIQQLNTLAGINNQVTDTDFFAQLTIGRESIANATTTQQLVLIPLLDNSKI
;
A
#
# COMPACT_ATOMS: atom_id res chain seq x y z
N MET A 1 20.84 7.57 13.28
CA MET A 1 19.68 6.71 12.99
C MET A 1 18.79 6.67 14.19
N ALA A 2 17.51 6.75 14.00
CA ALA A 2 16.57 6.80 15.12
C ALA A 2 16.14 5.40 15.52
N GLN A 3 15.84 5.20 16.80
CA GLN A 3 15.24 3.98 17.28
C GLN A 3 13.72 4.13 17.26
N VAL A 4 13.04 3.05 16.90
CA VAL A 4 11.58 2.96 16.89
C VAL A 4 11.16 1.67 17.57
N ILE A 5 9.89 1.61 17.96
CA ILE A 5 9.31 0.42 18.57
C ILE A 5 8.37 -0.21 17.54
N ILE A 6 8.55 -1.50 17.28
CA ILE A 6 7.69 -2.25 16.36
C ILE A 6 6.95 -3.34 17.10
N TYR A 7 5.72 -3.59 16.68
CA TYR A 7 4.88 -4.65 17.23
C TYR A 7 3.82 -5.03 16.21
N GLU A 8 3.15 -6.14 16.45
CA GLU A 8 2.06 -6.59 15.60
C GLU A 8 0.73 -6.37 16.29
N GLN A 9 -0.22 -5.77 15.59
CA GLN A 9 -1.56 -5.51 16.08
C GLN A 9 -2.56 -5.82 14.97
N ASN A 10 -3.52 -6.69 15.25
CA ASN A 10 -4.54 -7.09 14.26
C ASN A 10 -3.92 -7.63 12.96
N SER A 11 -2.87 -8.44 13.09
CA SER A 11 -2.12 -9.05 11.99
C SER A 11 -1.40 -8.04 11.10
N GLN A 12 -1.18 -6.83 11.61
CA GLN A 12 -0.46 -5.78 10.90
C GLN A 12 0.66 -5.23 11.77
N VAL A 13 1.79 -4.85 11.15
CA VAL A 13 2.90 -4.21 11.85
C VAL A 13 2.51 -2.81 12.23
N ALA A 14 2.77 -2.43 13.46
CA ALA A 14 2.60 -1.07 13.96
C ALA A 14 3.97 -0.52 14.39
N ILE A 15 4.17 0.77 14.21
CA ILE A 15 5.41 1.46 14.55
C ILE A 15 5.09 2.60 15.50
N CYS A 16 5.79 2.61 16.63
CA CYS A 16 5.73 3.74 17.55
C CYS A 16 7.05 4.53 17.44
N THR A 17 6.95 5.81 17.11
CA THR A 17 8.08 6.71 17.02
C THR A 17 8.07 7.64 18.22
N PRO A 18 8.95 7.42 19.24
CA PRO A 18 8.97 8.27 20.42
C PRO A 18 9.37 9.70 20.09
N THR A 19 8.79 10.65 20.82
CA THR A 19 9.10 12.09 20.64
C THR A 19 10.42 12.51 21.22
N GLY A 20 11.03 11.67 22.08
CA GLY A 20 12.27 12.00 22.78
C GLY A 20 12.06 12.66 24.13
N GLU A 21 10.80 12.93 24.54
CA GLU A 21 10.50 13.54 25.83
C GLU A 21 10.77 12.62 26.99
N ILE A 22 10.58 11.30 26.77
CA ILE A 22 10.90 10.26 27.76
C ILE A 22 11.75 9.20 27.09
N PRO A 23 12.56 8.43 27.87
CA PRO A 23 13.37 7.36 27.30
C PRO A 23 12.52 6.33 26.55
N ILE A 24 13.05 5.79 25.47
CA ILE A 24 12.34 4.83 24.63
C ILE A 24 11.94 3.57 25.43
N ASP A 25 12.75 3.16 26.42
CA ASP A 25 12.43 2.02 27.27
C ASP A 25 11.15 2.24 28.08
N GLU A 26 10.91 3.49 28.51
CA GLU A 26 9.69 3.84 29.24
C GLU A 26 8.47 3.86 28.31
N VAL A 27 8.64 4.33 27.06
CA VAL A 27 7.59 4.30 26.06
C VAL A 27 7.21 2.83 25.78
N LEU A 28 8.19 1.97 25.63
CA LEU A 28 7.98 0.54 25.39
C LEU A 28 7.14 -0.08 26.53
N ALA A 29 7.48 0.24 27.78
CA ALA A 29 6.80 -0.33 28.93
C ALA A 29 5.38 0.18 29.13
N LYS A 30 5.12 1.46 28.81
CA LYS A 30 3.85 2.11 29.10
C LYS A 30 2.85 2.09 27.94
N ASP A 31 3.33 2.36 26.72
CA ASP A 31 2.46 2.68 25.61
C ASP A 31 2.39 1.55 24.57
N CYS A 32 3.22 0.53 24.70
CA CYS A 32 3.28 -0.54 23.71
C CYS A 32 2.83 -1.87 24.30
N PRO A 33 2.23 -2.75 23.48
CA PRO A 33 1.80 -4.07 23.96
C PRO A 33 2.97 -4.99 24.25
N GLN A 34 2.69 -6.05 24.97
CA GLN A 34 3.67 -7.10 25.23
C GLN A 34 4.14 -7.69 23.89
N GLY A 35 5.43 -7.92 23.78
CA GLY A 35 6.04 -8.45 22.56
C GLY A 35 6.58 -7.36 21.61
N ALA A 36 6.33 -6.09 21.91
CA ALA A 36 6.92 -4.99 21.16
C ALA A 36 8.44 -4.94 21.37
N ILE A 37 9.18 -4.55 20.34
CA ILE A 37 10.64 -4.52 20.39
C ILE A 37 11.16 -3.18 19.89
N ILE A 38 12.33 -2.80 20.41
CA ILE A 38 13.04 -1.59 19.98
C ILE A 38 14.00 -1.99 18.86
N VAL A 39 13.94 -1.30 17.72
CA VAL A 39 14.85 -1.52 16.61
C VAL A 39 15.33 -0.18 16.06
N ASP A 40 16.43 -0.21 15.31
CA ASP A 40 16.86 0.94 14.52
C ASP A 40 15.93 1.08 13.31
N ASP A 41 15.57 2.31 12.95
CA ASP A 41 14.68 2.57 11.82
C ASP A 41 15.24 2.09 10.48
N SER A 42 16.55 1.84 10.41
CA SER A 42 17.20 1.30 9.21
C SER A 42 16.76 -0.13 8.88
N VAL A 43 16.19 -0.88 9.84
CA VAL A 43 15.70 -2.24 9.57
C VAL A 43 14.31 -2.26 8.93
N LEU A 44 13.63 -1.12 8.88
CA LEU A 44 12.33 -1.02 8.24
C LEU A 44 12.47 -1.18 6.72
N PRO A 45 11.50 -1.82 6.04
CA PRO A 45 11.55 -1.95 4.59
C PRO A 45 11.70 -0.60 3.90
N GLN A 46 12.52 -0.56 2.85
CA GLN A 46 12.86 0.66 2.12
C GLN A 46 12.45 0.54 0.66
N GLY A 47 12.44 1.66 -0.05
CA GLY A 47 12.15 1.71 -1.48
C GLY A 47 10.74 1.25 -1.81
N SER A 48 10.61 0.33 -2.76
CA SER A 48 9.31 -0.19 -3.18
C SER A 48 8.57 -0.91 -2.06
N ASP A 49 9.29 -1.61 -1.18
CA ASP A 49 8.69 -2.33 -0.05
C ASP A 49 8.05 -1.37 0.96
N ALA A 50 8.58 -0.17 1.13
CA ALA A 50 8.04 0.82 2.04
C ALA A 50 6.62 1.26 1.65
N GLN A 51 6.27 1.18 0.38
CA GLN A 51 4.96 1.59 -0.12
C GLN A 51 3.85 0.58 0.21
N PHE A 52 4.21 -0.63 0.60
CA PHE A 52 3.25 -1.70 0.90
C PHE A 52 3.19 -2.01 2.39
N PHE A 53 3.00 -0.97 3.20
CA PHE A 53 2.96 -1.09 4.66
C PHE A 53 1.94 -2.13 5.13
N ASP A 54 0.78 -2.21 4.48
CA ASP A 54 -0.27 -3.17 4.87
C ASP A 54 0.15 -4.62 4.62
N ALA A 55 1.22 -4.84 3.86
CA ALA A 55 1.76 -6.17 3.58
C ALA A 55 2.92 -6.55 4.50
N TRP A 56 3.34 -5.66 5.40
CA TRP A 56 4.43 -5.96 6.32
C TRP A 56 3.99 -6.96 7.37
N GLU A 57 4.90 -7.87 7.71
CA GLU A 57 4.68 -8.86 8.76
C GLU A 57 5.87 -8.89 9.68
N LEU A 58 5.61 -9.09 10.97
CA LEU A 58 6.67 -9.22 11.99
C LEU A 58 6.90 -10.71 12.24
N VAL A 59 8.07 -11.19 11.83
CA VAL A 59 8.45 -12.60 11.95
C VAL A 59 9.78 -12.69 12.69
N ASN A 60 9.78 -13.32 13.85
CA ASN A 60 10.99 -13.53 14.68
C ASN A 60 11.76 -12.23 14.92
N GLY A 61 11.07 -11.13 15.19
CA GLY A 61 11.68 -9.85 15.46
C GLY A 61 12.15 -9.06 14.23
N ALA A 62 11.89 -9.55 13.03
CA ALA A 62 12.23 -8.88 11.78
C ALA A 62 10.98 -8.59 10.99
N ILE A 63 11.00 -7.47 10.24
CA ILE A 63 9.90 -7.12 9.35
C ILE A 63 10.16 -7.71 7.98
N THR A 64 9.18 -8.46 7.47
CA THR A 64 9.18 -8.99 6.12
C THR A 64 7.97 -8.48 5.36
N VAL A 65 8.03 -8.48 4.03
CA VAL A 65 6.91 -8.06 3.19
C VAL A 65 6.27 -9.32 2.60
N ASN A 66 4.98 -9.50 2.87
CA ASN A 66 4.22 -10.59 2.26
C ASN A 66 3.80 -10.15 0.86
N PHE A 67 4.40 -10.76 -0.17
CA PHE A 67 4.16 -10.35 -1.56
C PHE A 67 2.69 -10.51 -1.95
N SER A 68 2.02 -11.57 -1.53
CA SER A 68 0.60 -11.77 -1.84
C SER A 68 -0.27 -10.63 -1.28
N LYS A 69 0.03 -10.16 -0.08
CA LYS A 69 -0.66 -9.01 0.52
C LYS A 69 -0.33 -7.71 -0.21
N ALA A 70 0.93 -7.52 -0.63
CA ALA A 70 1.33 -6.35 -1.41
C ALA A 70 0.61 -6.33 -2.76
N GLN A 71 0.51 -7.48 -3.41
CA GLN A 71 -0.20 -7.64 -4.66
C GLN A 71 -1.69 -7.31 -4.49
N GLN A 72 -2.31 -7.79 -3.43
CA GLN A 72 -3.71 -7.48 -3.12
C GLN A 72 -3.90 -6.00 -2.80
N GLN A 73 -2.97 -5.39 -2.08
CA GLN A 73 -3.01 -3.96 -1.80
C GLN A 73 -2.97 -3.14 -3.09
N LYS A 74 -2.06 -3.48 -4.00
CA LYS A 74 -1.98 -2.82 -5.30
C LYS A 74 -3.25 -3.00 -6.13
N LEU A 75 -3.80 -4.21 -6.14
CA LEU A 75 -5.04 -4.51 -6.84
C LEU A 75 -6.20 -3.69 -6.28
N ASN A 76 -6.29 -3.57 -4.96
CA ASN A 76 -7.34 -2.76 -4.32
C ASN A 76 -7.21 -1.28 -4.71
N GLN A 77 -5.99 -0.75 -4.73
CA GLN A 77 -5.74 0.63 -5.17
C GLN A 77 -6.13 0.83 -6.63
N TYR A 78 -5.76 -0.13 -7.49
CA TYR A 78 -6.06 -0.09 -8.91
C TYR A 78 -7.57 -0.13 -9.15
N ASN A 79 -8.28 -1.03 -8.47
CA ASN A 79 -9.73 -1.15 -8.59
C ASN A 79 -10.46 0.09 -8.08
N ALA A 80 -9.96 0.71 -7.00
CA ALA A 80 -10.55 1.95 -6.46
C ALA A 80 -10.40 3.10 -7.47
N ALA A 81 -9.25 3.24 -8.09
CA ALA A 81 -9.02 4.23 -9.13
C ALA A 81 -9.93 3.99 -10.35
N ALA A 82 -10.06 2.73 -10.77
CA ALA A 82 -10.94 2.35 -11.88
C ALA A 82 -12.40 2.65 -11.59
N LEU A 83 -12.87 2.37 -10.36
CA LEU A 83 -14.25 2.64 -9.96
C LEU A 83 -14.54 4.15 -10.01
N GLN A 84 -13.61 4.97 -9.50
CA GLN A 84 -13.76 6.41 -9.53
C GLN A 84 -13.89 6.94 -10.96
N LEU A 85 -13.04 6.45 -11.88
CA LEU A 85 -13.11 6.84 -13.29
C LEU A 85 -14.41 6.38 -13.96
N THR A 86 -14.88 5.18 -13.63
CA THR A 86 -16.17 4.66 -14.13
C THR A 86 -17.31 5.58 -13.71
N GLN A 87 -17.31 6.05 -12.47
CA GLN A 87 -18.32 6.99 -11.98
C GLN A 87 -18.27 8.32 -12.74
N ILE A 88 -17.08 8.84 -13.02
CA ILE A 88 -16.91 10.06 -13.80
C ILE A 88 -17.45 9.87 -15.22
N GLN A 89 -17.15 8.75 -15.87
CA GLN A 89 -17.67 8.44 -17.20
C GLN A 89 -19.20 8.42 -17.24
N GLN A 90 -19.82 7.79 -16.24
CA GLN A 90 -21.27 7.73 -16.12
C GLN A 90 -21.88 9.12 -15.97
N LEU A 91 -21.28 9.96 -15.12
CA LEU A 91 -21.72 11.34 -14.94
C LEU A 91 -21.58 12.16 -16.22
N ASN A 92 -20.47 11.99 -16.94
CA ASN A 92 -20.26 12.66 -18.22
C ASN A 92 -21.33 12.28 -19.25
N THR A 93 -21.65 10.98 -19.33
CA THR A 93 -22.69 10.50 -20.23
C THR A 93 -24.05 11.11 -19.91
N LEU A 94 -24.42 11.15 -18.63
CA LEU A 94 -25.68 11.76 -18.19
C LEU A 94 -25.72 13.27 -18.48
N ALA A 95 -24.57 13.96 -18.41
CA ALA A 95 -24.49 15.38 -18.69
C ALA A 95 -24.36 15.71 -20.19
N GLY A 96 -24.29 14.71 -21.06
CA GLY A 96 -24.10 14.90 -22.49
C GLY A 96 -22.68 15.25 -22.88
N ILE A 97 -21.70 14.99 -22.00
CA ILE A 97 -20.28 15.23 -22.25
C ILE A 97 -19.67 13.97 -22.84
N ASN A 98 -18.92 14.09 -23.93
CA ASN A 98 -18.25 12.96 -24.54
C ASN A 98 -17.01 12.57 -23.74
N ASN A 99 -16.88 11.26 -23.46
CA ASN A 99 -15.67 10.71 -22.86
C ASN A 99 -14.56 10.62 -23.92
N GLN A 100 -13.30 10.80 -23.50
CA GLN A 100 -12.14 10.73 -24.40
C GLN A 100 -11.82 9.31 -24.83
N VAL A 101 -12.13 8.34 -23.99
CA VAL A 101 -11.83 6.93 -24.20
C VAL A 101 -13.15 6.16 -24.23
N THR A 102 -13.30 5.27 -25.22
CA THR A 102 -14.50 4.44 -25.32
C THR A 102 -14.57 3.44 -24.17
N ASP A 103 -15.78 2.95 -23.86
CA ASP A 103 -15.98 1.92 -22.83
C ASP A 103 -15.16 0.66 -23.13
N THR A 104 -15.05 0.28 -24.40
CA THR A 104 -14.27 -0.88 -24.82
C THR A 104 -12.78 -0.67 -24.54
N ASP A 105 -12.24 0.51 -24.89
CA ASP A 105 -10.83 0.84 -24.64
C ASP A 105 -10.53 0.95 -23.15
N PHE A 106 -11.45 1.52 -22.38
CA PHE A 106 -11.31 1.61 -20.93
C PHE A 106 -11.25 0.22 -20.29
N PHE A 107 -12.16 -0.67 -20.72
CA PHE A 107 -12.19 -2.05 -20.23
C PHE A 107 -10.91 -2.80 -20.60
N ALA A 108 -10.39 -2.59 -21.82
CA ALA A 108 -9.13 -3.21 -22.25
C ALA A 108 -7.96 -2.77 -21.39
N GLN A 109 -7.86 -1.46 -21.07
CA GLN A 109 -6.81 -0.94 -20.21
C GLN A 109 -6.93 -1.49 -18.79
N LEU A 110 -8.15 -1.59 -18.26
CA LEU A 110 -8.41 -2.16 -16.95
C LEU A 110 -7.95 -3.62 -16.88
N THR A 111 -8.23 -4.40 -17.90
CA THR A 111 -7.83 -5.81 -17.97
C THR A 111 -6.32 -5.94 -18.02
N ILE A 112 -5.63 -5.14 -18.83
CA ILE A 112 -4.17 -5.14 -18.94
C ILE A 112 -3.53 -4.82 -17.59
N GLY A 113 -4.04 -3.80 -16.90
CA GLY A 113 -3.50 -3.42 -15.59
C GLY A 113 -3.67 -4.50 -14.55
N ARG A 114 -4.84 -5.13 -14.50
CA ARG A 114 -5.09 -6.25 -13.57
C ARG A 114 -4.21 -7.45 -13.86
N GLU A 115 -3.99 -7.78 -15.13
CA GLU A 115 -3.10 -8.86 -15.54
C GLU A 115 -1.65 -8.56 -15.16
N SER A 116 -1.21 -7.31 -15.33
CA SER A 116 0.13 -6.88 -14.94
C SER A 116 0.35 -7.06 -13.45
N ILE A 117 -0.64 -6.73 -12.63
CA ILE A 117 -0.58 -6.93 -11.17
C ILE A 117 -0.50 -8.43 -10.86
N ALA A 118 -1.33 -9.25 -11.51
CA ALA A 118 -1.37 -10.69 -11.28
C ALA A 118 -0.06 -11.38 -11.68
N ASN A 119 0.63 -10.86 -12.71
CA ASN A 119 1.86 -11.43 -13.23
C ASN A 119 3.12 -10.84 -12.59
N ALA A 120 2.99 -9.82 -11.74
CA ALA A 120 4.13 -9.23 -11.05
C ALA A 120 4.77 -10.26 -10.10
N THR A 121 6.09 -10.19 -9.96
CA THR A 121 6.86 -11.09 -9.08
C THR A 121 7.61 -10.34 -7.99
N THR A 122 7.67 -9.02 -8.05
CA THR A 122 8.37 -8.18 -7.06
C THR A 122 7.54 -6.95 -6.73
N THR A 123 7.77 -6.38 -5.53
CA THR A 123 7.12 -5.13 -5.14
C THR A 123 7.51 -3.97 -6.05
N GLN A 124 8.74 -3.97 -6.57
CA GLN A 124 9.18 -2.97 -7.52
C GLN A 124 8.33 -2.99 -8.80
N GLN A 125 8.02 -4.17 -9.31
CA GLN A 125 7.13 -4.31 -10.46
C GLN A 125 5.73 -3.76 -10.16
N LEU A 126 5.20 -4.02 -8.96
CA LEU A 126 3.90 -3.50 -8.56
C LEU A 126 3.89 -1.97 -8.53
N VAL A 127 4.94 -1.36 -8.00
CA VAL A 127 5.05 0.11 -7.92
C VAL A 127 5.06 0.73 -9.32
N LEU A 128 5.70 0.09 -10.27
CA LEU A 128 5.83 0.59 -11.65
C LEU A 128 4.53 0.51 -12.45
N ILE A 129 3.53 -0.23 -12.00
CA ILE A 129 2.23 -0.30 -12.68
C ILE A 129 1.47 0.98 -12.37
N PRO A 130 1.18 1.84 -13.38
CA PRO A 130 0.46 3.09 -13.13
C PRO A 130 -1.00 2.83 -12.80
N LEU A 131 -1.54 3.62 -11.88
CA LEU A 131 -2.97 3.63 -11.63
C LEU A 131 -3.68 4.37 -12.78
N LEU A 132 -4.92 3.99 -13.06
CA LEU A 132 -5.74 4.71 -14.02
C LEU A 132 -6.03 6.13 -13.52
N ASP A 133 -6.01 7.11 -14.40
CA ASP A 133 -6.23 8.52 -14.08
C ASP A 133 -7.18 9.17 -15.10
N ASN A 134 -7.41 10.48 -14.92
CA ASN A 134 -8.35 11.22 -15.77
C ASN A 134 -7.99 11.20 -17.26
N SER A 135 -6.76 10.89 -17.63
CA SER A 135 -6.38 10.78 -19.04
C SER A 135 -6.99 9.54 -19.72
N LYS A 136 -7.62 8.66 -18.94
CA LYS A 136 -8.22 7.41 -19.43
C LYS A 136 -9.73 7.53 -19.69
N ILE A 137 -10.30 8.72 -19.52
CA ILE A 137 -11.74 8.94 -19.76
C ILE A 137 -12.00 10.07 -20.72
#